data_3ef3ecaefb40c0bb07f746758b1eb4c7
#
_entry.id   3ef3ecaefb40c0bb07f746758b1eb4c7
#
_cell.length_a   1.000
_cell.length_b   1.000
_cell.length_c   1.000
_cell.angle_alpha   90.00
_cell.angle_beta   90.00
_cell.angle_gamma   90.00
#
_symmetry.space_group_name_H-M   'P 1'
#
loop_
_entity.id
_entity.type
_entity.pdbx_description
1 polymer ?
#
loop_
_entity_poly.entity_id
_entity_poly.type
_entity_poly.pdbx_seq_one_letter_code
_entity_poly.pdbx_strand_id
1 'polypeptide(L)'
;CLSRPTNPSGNVVSDDELSQIASRCKAAGVSLIIDGAYGLPFPGMIYTEATPFWDDNTILCLSLSKFGLPGVRTGIVIGPPEVTKLISNANAINGLAPARTGPELVLPLLMSHRLSELSEEVIKPHYLRKQRLAIEVMMTAAHDLPVRIHQPNGAMFLWTWFEDLPGGADELYRRAAREGVVTVSGRHFFQGLDATWQHANECLR
;
A
#
# COMPACT_ATOMS: atom_id res chain seq x y z
N CYS A 1 1.46 -13.42 4.13
CA CYS A 1 1.46 -11.95 4.15
C CYS A 1 0.60 -11.43 3.01
N LEU A 2 -0.23 -10.45 3.29
CA LEU A 2 -1.03 -9.76 2.28
C LEU A 2 -1.05 -8.24 2.56
N SER A 3 -1.03 -7.41 1.52
CA SER A 3 -1.20 -5.96 1.64
C SER A 3 -2.67 -5.58 1.41
N ARG A 4 -3.19 -4.67 2.24
CA ARG A 4 -4.57 -4.18 2.13
C ARG A 4 -4.62 -2.68 2.36
N PRO A 5 -4.70 -1.87 1.29
CA PRO A 5 -4.67 -2.19 -0.14
C PRO A 5 -3.29 -2.60 -0.67
N THR A 6 -3.28 -3.21 -1.85
CA THR A 6 -2.04 -3.68 -2.49
C THR A 6 -1.26 -2.56 -3.18
N ASN A 7 0.05 -2.68 -3.20
CA ASN A 7 0.96 -1.94 -4.04
C ASN A 7 1.54 -2.92 -5.08
N PRO A 8 1.33 -2.72 -6.39
CA PRO A 8 1.05 -1.46 -7.08
C PRO A 8 -0.42 -1.22 -7.47
N SER A 9 -1.28 -2.25 -7.45
CA SER A 9 -2.59 -2.21 -8.13
C SER A 9 -3.67 -1.41 -7.39
N GLY A 10 -3.53 -1.20 -6.07
CA GLY A 10 -4.57 -0.60 -5.26
C GLY A 10 -5.76 -1.53 -4.96
N ASN A 11 -5.63 -2.83 -5.20
CA ASN A 11 -6.67 -3.80 -4.86
C ASN A 11 -6.91 -3.83 -3.34
N VAL A 12 -8.16 -4.02 -2.98
CA VAL A 12 -8.60 -4.20 -1.59
C VAL A 12 -9.28 -5.57 -1.47
N VAL A 13 -8.69 -6.43 -0.67
CA VAL A 13 -9.33 -7.68 -0.27
C VAL A 13 -10.57 -7.34 0.57
N SER A 14 -11.73 -7.88 0.21
CA SER A 14 -12.98 -7.66 0.94
C SER A 14 -12.93 -8.23 2.37
N ASP A 15 -13.85 -7.82 3.23
CA ASP A 15 -13.93 -8.32 4.61
C ASP A 15 -14.19 -9.83 4.63
N ASP A 16 -15.04 -10.33 3.72
CA ASP A 16 -15.36 -11.76 3.60
C ASP A 16 -14.15 -12.59 3.14
N GLU A 17 -13.43 -12.12 2.10
CA GLU A 17 -12.22 -12.78 1.63
C GLU A 17 -11.14 -12.80 2.71
N LEU A 18 -10.97 -11.68 3.41
CA LEU A 18 -10.00 -11.56 4.50
C LEU A 18 -10.32 -12.53 5.64
N SER A 19 -11.59 -12.65 6.01
CA SER A 19 -12.08 -13.58 7.03
C SER A 19 -11.82 -15.04 6.63
N GLN A 20 -12.02 -15.38 5.35
CA GLN A 20 -11.71 -16.71 4.81
C GLN A 20 -10.21 -17.00 4.84
N ILE A 21 -9.37 -16.03 4.44
CA ILE A 21 -7.91 -16.17 4.48
C ILE A 21 -7.45 -16.36 5.92
N ALA A 22 -7.94 -15.54 6.86
CA ALA A 22 -7.59 -15.65 8.28
C ALA A 22 -7.95 -17.04 8.86
N SER A 23 -9.15 -17.51 8.55
CA SER A 23 -9.61 -18.85 8.97
C SER A 23 -8.73 -19.97 8.43
N ARG A 24 -8.31 -19.89 7.17
CA ARG A 24 -7.39 -20.87 6.54
C ARG A 24 -5.99 -20.81 7.16
N CYS A 25 -5.47 -19.62 7.42
CA CYS A 25 -4.18 -19.43 8.09
C CYS A 25 -4.21 -20.06 9.49
N LYS A 26 -5.27 -19.79 10.26
CA LYS A 26 -5.46 -20.35 11.60
C LYS A 26 -5.54 -21.87 11.56
N ALA A 27 -6.31 -22.44 10.64
CA ALA A 27 -6.42 -23.91 10.47
C ALA A 27 -5.08 -24.58 10.08
N ALA A 28 -4.24 -23.86 9.35
CA ALA A 28 -2.90 -24.32 8.95
C ALA A 28 -1.82 -24.06 10.02
N GLY A 29 -2.14 -23.42 11.14
CA GLY A 29 -1.19 -23.09 12.20
C GLY A 29 -0.16 -22.01 11.77
N VAL A 30 -0.51 -21.14 10.82
CA VAL A 30 0.35 -20.05 10.34
C VAL A 30 -0.27 -18.69 10.64
N SER A 31 0.53 -17.72 11.05
CA SER A 31 0.05 -16.36 11.31
C SER A 31 -0.26 -15.63 10.00
N LEU A 32 -1.28 -14.78 10.03
CA LEU A 32 -1.61 -13.86 8.93
C LEU A 32 -0.95 -12.49 9.19
N ILE A 33 -0.06 -12.06 8.29
CA ILE A 33 0.50 -10.72 8.32
C ILE A 33 -0.29 -9.83 7.36
N ILE A 34 -0.85 -8.74 7.87
CA ILE A 34 -1.53 -7.72 7.07
C ILE A 34 -0.63 -6.48 7.01
N ASP A 35 -0.13 -6.17 5.81
CA ASP A 35 0.53 -4.91 5.52
C ASP A 35 -0.52 -3.83 5.27
N GLY A 36 -0.79 -3.02 6.30
CA GLY A 36 -1.72 -1.91 6.31
C GLY A 36 -1.06 -0.55 6.03
N ALA A 37 0.06 -0.50 5.31
CA ALA A 37 0.78 0.76 5.06
C ALA A 37 -0.09 1.86 4.42
N TYR A 38 -1.15 1.50 3.72
CA TYR A 38 -2.16 2.39 3.14
C TYR A 38 -3.56 2.16 3.73
N GLY A 39 -3.69 1.19 4.62
CA GLY A 39 -4.95 0.61 5.08
C GLY A 39 -5.58 1.28 6.29
N LEU A 40 -6.49 0.54 6.89
CA LEU A 40 -7.24 0.94 8.07
C LEU A 40 -6.50 0.55 9.37
N PRO A 41 -6.68 1.29 10.46
CA PRO A 41 -7.55 2.46 10.61
C PRO A 41 -6.95 3.76 10.05
N PHE A 42 -5.66 3.80 9.82
CA PHE A 42 -4.94 4.91 9.19
C PHE A 42 -3.76 4.37 8.35
N PRO A 43 -3.38 5.05 7.24
CA PRO A 43 -3.85 6.33 6.72
C PRO A 43 -5.23 6.29 6.04
N GLY A 44 -5.93 5.14 6.03
CA GLY A 44 -7.31 5.02 5.61
C GLY A 44 -7.58 5.16 4.10
N MET A 45 -6.59 4.89 3.27
CA MET A 45 -6.70 5.05 1.80
C MET A 45 -7.41 3.85 1.17
N ILE A 46 -8.62 3.53 1.63
CA ILE A 46 -9.52 2.53 1.05
C ILE A 46 -10.79 3.24 0.60
N TYR A 47 -11.19 3.03 -0.65
CA TYR A 47 -12.27 3.75 -1.34
C TYR A 47 -13.51 2.89 -1.58
N THR A 48 -13.48 1.65 -1.15
CA THR A 48 -14.59 0.70 -1.08
C THR A 48 -14.98 0.46 0.37
N GLU A 49 -16.07 -0.26 0.60
CA GLU A 49 -16.44 -0.70 1.94
C GLU A 49 -15.39 -1.67 2.48
N ALA A 50 -14.89 -1.39 3.67
CA ALA A 50 -13.95 -2.22 4.39
C ALA A 50 -13.90 -1.81 5.86
N THR A 51 -13.67 -2.79 6.73
CA THR A 51 -13.50 -2.58 8.17
C THR A 51 -12.08 -2.92 8.61
N PRO A 52 -11.56 -2.32 9.70
CA PRO A 52 -10.35 -2.79 10.33
C PRO A 52 -10.49 -4.25 10.75
N PHE A 53 -9.48 -5.06 10.48
CA PHE A 53 -9.49 -6.49 10.81
C PHE A 53 -8.32 -6.83 11.74
N TRP A 54 -8.62 -7.56 12.78
CA TRP A 54 -7.63 -8.18 13.65
C TRP A 54 -8.22 -9.38 14.38
N ASP A 55 -7.42 -10.42 14.59
CA ASP A 55 -7.69 -11.55 15.47
C ASP A 55 -6.39 -12.03 16.15
N ASP A 56 -6.50 -13.03 17.04
CA ASP A 56 -5.37 -13.57 17.82
C ASP A 56 -4.28 -14.23 16.97
N ASN A 57 -4.52 -14.48 15.68
CA ASN A 57 -3.57 -15.08 14.74
C ASN A 57 -3.03 -14.05 13.73
N THR A 58 -3.44 -12.78 13.85
CA THR A 58 -3.10 -11.71 12.91
C THR A 58 -2.00 -10.80 13.45
N ILE A 59 -1.08 -10.42 12.57
CA ILE A 59 -0.06 -9.41 12.78
C ILE A 59 -0.37 -8.25 11.84
N LEU A 60 -0.90 -7.16 12.37
CA LEU A 60 -1.21 -5.95 11.60
C LEU A 60 -0.04 -4.97 11.65
N CYS A 61 0.47 -4.60 10.48
CA CYS A 61 1.55 -3.63 10.32
C CYS A 61 1.00 -2.31 9.78
N LEU A 62 1.13 -1.22 10.53
CA LEU A 62 0.72 0.12 10.13
C LEU A 62 1.94 1.02 9.94
N SER A 63 1.83 2.01 9.07
CA SER A 63 2.93 2.92 8.76
C SER A 63 2.51 4.38 8.87
N LEU A 64 3.33 5.18 9.53
CA LEU A 64 3.16 6.63 9.60
C LEU A 64 3.68 7.36 8.35
N SER A 65 4.45 6.67 7.50
CA SER A 65 5.04 7.26 6.29
C SER A 65 3.98 7.82 5.34
N LYS A 66 2.86 7.13 5.21
CA LYS A 66 1.76 7.54 4.30
C LYS A 66 0.73 8.42 4.99
N PHE A 67 0.87 8.58 6.29
CA PHE A 67 0.11 9.54 7.08
C PHE A 67 0.69 10.98 6.99
N GLY A 68 1.81 11.17 6.30
CA GLY A 68 2.50 12.45 6.16
C GLY A 68 3.80 12.56 6.95
N LEU A 69 4.23 11.49 7.58
CA LEU A 69 5.44 11.43 8.43
C LEU A 69 6.49 10.45 7.88
N PRO A 70 6.91 10.55 6.60
CA PRO A 70 7.87 9.59 6.03
C PRO A 70 9.25 9.69 6.68
N GLY A 71 9.67 10.87 7.12
CA GLY A 71 11.00 11.12 7.69
C GLY A 71 11.21 10.53 9.08
N VAL A 72 10.16 10.30 9.86
CA VAL A 72 10.29 9.76 11.23
C VAL A 72 10.51 8.25 11.27
N ARG A 73 10.40 7.56 10.13
CA ARG A 73 10.69 6.12 9.98
C ARG A 73 10.04 5.24 11.04
N THR A 74 8.75 5.48 11.31
CA THR A 74 8.02 4.80 12.37
C THR A 74 6.86 3.97 11.79
N GLY A 75 6.75 2.73 12.26
CA GLY A 75 5.62 1.84 12.05
C GLY A 75 5.03 1.39 13.38
N ILE A 76 3.83 0.86 13.33
CA ILE A 76 3.14 0.26 14.47
C ILE A 76 2.83 -1.19 14.12
N VAL A 77 3.18 -2.11 15.01
CA VAL A 77 2.82 -3.53 14.86
C VAL A 77 1.86 -3.89 15.98
N ILE A 78 0.72 -4.43 15.59
CA ILE A 78 -0.30 -4.98 16.48
C ILE A 78 -0.31 -6.49 16.24
N GLY A 79 -0.15 -7.28 17.28
CA GLY A 79 -0.10 -8.73 17.14
C GLY A 79 -0.05 -9.44 18.49
N PRO A 80 0.03 -10.79 18.48
CA PRO A 80 0.17 -11.59 19.69
C PRO A 80 1.36 -11.12 20.56
N PRO A 81 1.24 -11.18 21.89
CA PRO A 81 2.28 -10.69 22.81
C PRO A 81 3.66 -11.32 22.59
N GLU A 82 3.71 -12.60 22.27
CA GLU A 82 4.94 -13.33 21.97
C GLU A 82 5.64 -12.79 20.71
N VAL A 83 4.87 -12.45 19.65
CA VAL A 83 5.42 -11.88 18.41
C VAL A 83 5.92 -10.47 18.62
N THR A 84 5.14 -9.62 19.29
CA THR A 84 5.54 -8.23 19.59
C THR A 84 6.77 -8.18 20.50
N LYS A 85 6.89 -9.12 21.44
CA LYS A 85 8.09 -9.27 22.29
C LYS A 85 9.32 -9.66 21.46
N LEU A 86 9.19 -10.60 20.52
CA LEU A 86 10.29 -10.98 19.62
C LEU A 86 10.73 -9.82 18.74
N ILE A 87 9.80 -9.05 18.18
CA ILE A 87 10.11 -7.84 17.39
C ILE A 87 10.84 -6.80 18.24
N SER A 88 10.38 -6.58 19.49
CA SER A 88 11.01 -5.65 20.41
C SER A 88 12.45 -6.07 20.74
N ASN A 89 12.68 -7.36 21.01
CA ASN A 89 14.00 -7.91 21.27
C ASN A 89 14.92 -7.77 20.05
N ALA A 90 14.42 -8.07 18.85
CA ALA A 90 15.18 -7.90 17.61
C ALA A 90 15.58 -6.44 17.37
N ASN A 91 14.67 -5.50 17.64
CA ASN A 91 14.98 -4.07 17.57
C ASN A 91 16.05 -3.65 18.59
N ALA A 92 15.99 -4.18 19.81
CA ALA A 92 17.00 -3.89 20.83
C ALA A 92 18.39 -4.41 20.43
N ILE A 93 18.47 -5.57 19.79
CA ILE A 93 19.74 -6.14 19.31
C ILE A 93 20.30 -5.33 18.14
N ASN A 94 19.44 -4.96 17.17
CA ASN A 94 19.89 -4.31 15.94
C ASN A 94 20.17 -2.80 16.11
N GLY A 95 19.41 -2.11 16.96
CA GLY A 95 19.41 -0.65 17.06
C GLY A 95 19.46 -0.09 18.48
N LEU A 96 19.70 -0.93 19.50
CA LEU A 96 19.63 -0.58 20.93
C LEU A 96 18.23 -0.11 21.37
N ALA A 97 17.71 0.95 20.77
CA ALA A 97 16.37 1.45 21.01
C ALA A 97 15.82 2.11 19.74
N PRO A 98 14.53 1.93 19.45
CA PRO A 98 13.91 2.65 18.34
C PRO A 98 13.89 4.16 18.61
N ALA A 99 13.95 4.98 17.54
CA ALA A 99 13.85 6.42 17.66
C ALA A 99 12.49 6.82 18.27
N ARG A 100 12.49 7.69 19.28
CA ARG A 100 11.28 8.11 20.01
C ARG A 100 10.50 9.21 19.29
N THR A 101 11.11 9.95 18.38
CA THR A 101 10.49 11.12 17.71
C THR A 101 9.15 10.80 17.07
N GLY A 102 9.06 9.70 16.34
CA GLY A 102 7.80 9.30 15.70
C GLY A 102 6.69 8.94 16.69
N PRO A 103 6.94 8.03 17.65
CA PRO A 103 5.99 7.74 18.71
C PRO A 103 5.52 8.97 19.51
N GLU A 104 6.42 9.85 19.90
CA GLU A 104 6.10 11.07 20.67
C GLU A 104 5.23 12.06 19.87
N LEU A 105 5.47 12.19 18.57
CA LEU A 105 4.64 13.02 17.69
C LEU A 105 3.23 12.46 17.50
N VAL A 106 3.08 11.15 17.47
CA VAL A 106 1.84 10.49 17.10
C VAL A 106 0.97 10.13 18.30
N LEU A 107 1.57 9.87 19.45
CA LEU A 107 0.85 9.45 20.66
C LEU A 107 -0.31 10.39 21.04
N PRO A 108 -0.15 11.73 21.07
CA PRO A 108 -1.25 12.63 21.36
C PRO A 108 -2.40 12.55 20.35
N LEU A 109 -2.07 12.37 19.07
CA LEU A 109 -3.06 12.25 18.01
C LEU A 109 -3.81 10.91 18.09
N LEU A 110 -3.11 9.84 18.48
CA LEU A 110 -3.71 8.53 18.69
C LEU A 110 -4.67 8.56 19.89
N MET A 111 -4.23 9.13 21.02
CA MET A 111 -5.02 9.21 22.26
C MET A 111 -6.27 10.08 22.11
N SER A 112 -6.23 11.09 21.24
CA SER A 112 -7.36 11.98 20.94
C SER A 112 -8.23 11.50 19.78
N HIS A 113 -7.98 10.32 19.20
CA HIS A 113 -8.62 9.80 17.99
C HIS A 113 -8.41 10.66 16.71
N ARG A 114 -7.57 11.69 16.79
CA ARG A 114 -7.33 12.63 15.67
C ARG A 114 -6.69 11.97 14.45
N LEU A 115 -5.98 10.84 14.62
CA LEU A 115 -5.44 10.07 13.48
C LEU A 115 -6.56 9.56 12.56
N SER A 116 -7.62 8.98 13.13
CA SER A 116 -8.75 8.46 12.37
C SER A 116 -9.54 9.58 11.69
N GLU A 117 -9.77 10.68 12.38
CA GLU A 117 -10.43 11.86 11.81
C GLU A 117 -9.64 12.43 10.62
N LEU A 118 -8.33 12.64 10.77
CA LEU A 118 -7.47 13.12 9.67
C LEU A 118 -7.44 12.14 8.49
N SER A 119 -7.50 10.84 8.75
CA SER A 119 -7.58 9.83 7.69
C SER A 119 -8.86 9.98 6.87
N GLU A 120 -10.02 10.06 7.51
CA GLU A 120 -11.32 10.14 6.83
C GLU A 120 -11.60 11.52 6.23
N GLU A 121 -11.25 12.61 6.92
CA GLU A 121 -11.61 13.96 6.53
C GLU A 121 -10.59 14.60 5.56
N VAL A 122 -9.32 14.20 5.61
CA VAL A 122 -8.25 14.86 4.87
C VAL A 122 -7.55 13.92 3.89
N ILE A 123 -6.98 12.81 4.39
CA ILE A 123 -6.08 11.96 3.58
C ILE A 123 -6.85 11.22 2.50
N LYS A 124 -7.88 10.47 2.89
CA LYS A 124 -8.71 9.68 1.99
C LYS A 124 -9.36 10.53 0.88
N PRO A 125 -10.08 11.63 1.17
CA PRO A 125 -10.67 12.44 0.11
C PRO A 125 -9.63 13.14 -0.77
N HIS A 126 -8.47 13.52 -0.23
CA HIS A 126 -7.40 14.13 -1.01
C HIS A 126 -6.87 13.18 -2.09
N TYR A 127 -6.49 11.95 -1.71
CA TYR A 127 -5.94 10.99 -2.67
C TYR A 127 -7.01 10.44 -3.62
N LEU A 128 -8.24 10.25 -3.16
CA LEU A 128 -9.34 9.86 -4.04
C LEU A 128 -9.59 10.89 -5.16
N ARG A 129 -9.59 12.19 -4.82
CA ARG A 129 -9.71 13.26 -5.85
C ARG A 129 -8.54 13.24 -6.83
N LYS A 130 -7.30 13.09 -6.33
CA LYS A 130 -6.11 13.02 -7.20
C LYS A 130 -6.14 11.82 -8.13
N GLN A 131 -6.53 10.66 -7.64
CA GLN A 131 -6.68 9.46 -8.46
C GLN A 131 -7.71 9.65 -9.57
N ARG A 132 -8.90 10.16 -9.24
CA ARG A 132 -9.97 10.40 -10.22
C ARG A 132 -9.52 11.38 -11.30
N LEU A 133 -8.92 12.49 -10.91
CA LEU A 133 -8.39 13.47 -11.85
C LEU A 133 -7.30 12.86 -12.75
N ALA A 134 -6.38 12.10 -12.18
CA ALA A 134 -5.31 11.48 -12.97
C ALA A 134 -5.86 10.45 -13.97
N ILE A 135 -6.84 9.63 -13.57
CA ILE A 135 -7.52 8.70 -14.48
C ILE A 135 -8.22 9.45 -15.61
N GLU A 136 -8.99 10.48 -15.30
CA GLU A 136 -9.71 11.30 -16.29
C GLU A 136 -8.74 11.92 -17.32
N VAL A 137 -7.67 12.56 -16.84
CA VAL A 137 -6.67 13.19 -17.70
C VAL A 137 -5.95 12.15 -18.58
N MET A 138 -5.52 11.04 -17.99
CA MET A 138 -4.83 9.99 -18.73
C MET A 138 -5.74 9.34 -19.79
N MET A 139 -6.97 8.99 -19.44
CA MET A 139 -7.90 8.37 -20.39
C MET A 139 -8.31 9.31 -21.49
N THR A 140 -8.42 10.62 -21.20
CA THR A 140 -8.67 11.64 -22.22
C THR A 140 -7.48 11.78 -23.16
N ALA A 141 -6.26 11.85 -22.63
CA ALA A 141 -5.05 12.02 -23.42
C ALA A 141 -4.68 10.75 -24.24
N ALA A 142 -5.05 9.58 -23.74
CA ALA A 142 -4.72 8.29 -24.32
C ALA A 142 -5.92 7.61 -25.03
N HIS A 143 -6.96 8.36 -25.42
CA HIS A 143 -8.22 7.79 -25.92
C HIS A 143 -8.04 6.92 -27.19
N ASP A 144 -7.02 7.20 -28.01
CA ASP A 144 -6.69 6.43 -29.22
C ASP A 144 -5.58 5.39 -29.01
N LEU A 145 -5.11 5.21 -27.78
CA LEU A 145 -4.02 4.31 -27.45
C LEU A 145 -4.55 3.07 -26.70
N PRO A 146 -3.90 1.90 -26.86
CA PRO A 146 -4.27 0.70 -26.15
C PRO A 146 -3.79 0.74 -24.67
N VAL A 147 -4.33 1.70 -23.91
CA VAL A 147 -4.01 1.93 -22.49
C VAL A 147 -5.15 1.47 -21.62
N ARG A 148 -4.83 0.75 -20.57
CA ARG A 148 -5.79 0.34 -19.53
C ARG A 148 -5.28 0.75 -18.18
N ILE A 149 -6.17 1.26 -17.35
CA ILE A 149 -5.86 1.59 -15.96
C ILE A 149 -6.62 0.61 -15.08
N HIS A 150 -5.89 -0.10 -14.22
CA HIS A 150 -6.51 -0.94 -13.22
C HIS A 150 -7.35 -0.07 -12.28
N GLN A 151 -8.61 -0.46 -12.01
CA GLN A 151 -9.49 0.31 -11.14
C GLN A 151 -8.95 0.27 -9.70
N PRO A 152 -8.46 1.40 -9.15
CA PRO A 152 -7.90 1.42 -7.82
C PRO A 152 -9.02 1.52 -6.77
N ASN A 153 -9.11 0.52 -5.91
CA ASN A 153 -10.03 0.51 -4.77
C ASN A 153 -9.39 1.06 -3.49
N GLY A 154 -8.09 1.39 -3.55
CA GLY A 154 -7.33 1.95 -2.44
C GLY A 154 -5.94 2.42 -2.84
N ALA A 155 -5.12 2.76 -1.85
CA ALA A 155 -3.78 3.32 -1.96
C ALA A 155 -3.75 4.67 -2.70
N MET A 156 -2.57 5.07 -3.18
CA MET A 156 -2.33 6.34 -3.86
C MET A 156 -1.76 6.17 -5.27
N PHE A 157 -1.78 4.96 -5.79
CA PHE A 157 -1.17 4.61 -7.06
C PHE A 157 -2.20 4.49 -8.16
N LEU A 158 -1.73 4.66 -9.41
CA LEU A 158 -2.36 4.13 -10.61
C LEU A 158 -1.48 3.02 -11.16
N TRP A 159 -2.09 1.91 -11.50
CA TRP A 159 -1.46 0.79 -12.19
C TRP A 159 -1.96 0.79 -13.62
N THR A 160 -1.08 1.13 -14.56
CA THR A 160 -1.39 1.30 -15.97
C THR A 160 -0.74 0.22 -16.80
N TRP A 161 -1.46 -0.32 -17.75
CA TRP A 161 -0.98 -1.26 -18.75
C TRP A 161 -1.08 -0.62 -20.13
N PHE A 162 0.01 -0.63 -20.86
CA PHE A 162 0.16 -0.14 -22.22
C PHE A 162 0.37 -1.35 -23.13
N GLU A 163 -0.71 -1.87 -23.71
CA GLU A 163 -0.68 -3.08 -24.53
C GLU A 163 0.22 -2.87 -25.76
N ASP A 164 1.10 -3.84 -26.04
CA ASP A 164 2.08 -3.78 -27.12
C ASP A 164 3.03 -2.56 -27.07
N LEU A 165 3.45 -2.16 -25.88
CA LEU A 165 4.29 -0.96 -25.64
C LEU A 165 5.64 -1.04 -26.36
N PRO A 166 5.92 -0.21 -27.38
CA PRO A 166 7.20 -0.19 -28.06
C PRO A 166 8.34 0.21 -27.11
N GLY A 167 9.37 -0.62 -27.02
CA GLY A 167 10.52 -0.39 -26.16
C GLY A 167 10.30 -0.72 -24.68
N GLY A 168 9.07 -1.05 -24.31
CA GLY A 168 8.71 -1.50 -22.97
C GLY A 168 8.68 -0.39 -21.90
N ALA A 169 8.29 -0.79 -20.70
CA ALA A 169 8.07 0.11 -19.57
C ALA A 169 9.33 0.88 -19.12
N ASP A 170 10.51 0.31 -19.24
CA ASP A 170 11.77 0.99 -18.89
C ASP A 170 12.09 2.14 -19.85
N GLU A 171 11.79 2.00 -21.14
CA GLU A 171 11.97 3.09 -22.09
C GLU A 171 10.92 4.18 -21.88
N LEU A 172 9.66 3.80 -21.66
CA LEU A 172 8.62 4.76 -21.35
C LEU A 172 8.92 5.53 -20.05
N TYR A 173 9.42 4.85 -19.02
CA TYR A 173 9.90 5.50 -17.80
C TYR A 173 10.98 6.56 -18.09
N ARG A 174 12.04 6.19 -18.89
CA ARG A 174 13.12 7.13 -19.23
C ARG A 174 12.62 8.36 -20.01
N ARG A 175 11.68 8.17 -20.92
CA ARG A 175 11.06 9.26 -21.69
C ARG A 175 10.20 10.14 -20.80
N ALA A 176 9.34 9.56 -19.99
CA ALA A 176 8.51 10.29 -19.04
C ALA A 176 9.35 11.10 -18.03
N ALA A 177 10.45 10.54 -17.54
CA ALA A 177 11.37 11.23 -16.63
C ALA A 177 12.03 12.46 -17.25
N ARG A 178 12.32 12.45 -18.57
CA ARG A 178 12.84 13.64 -19.28
C ARG A 178 11.81 14.77 -19.35
N GLU A 179 10.52 14.41 -19.34
CA GLU A 179 9.40 15.37 -19.30
C GLU A 179 8.97 15.71 -17.86
N GLY A 180 9.76 15.32 -16.85
CA GLY A 180 9.49 15.59 -15.44
C GLY A 180 8.45 14.65 -14.79
N VAL A 181 8.05 13.58 -15.45
CA VAL A 181 7.11 12.59 -14.91
C VAL A 181 7.87 11.36 -14.43
N VAL A 182 7.87 11.14 -13.12
CA VAL A 182 8.54 10.00 -12.50
C VAL A 182 7.55 8.88 -12.24
N THR A 183 7.82 7.70 -12.80
CA THR A 183 7.01 6.49 -12.66
C THR A 183 7.87 5.34 -12.16
N VAL A 184 7.30 4.16 -12.00
CA VAL A 184 8.03 2.92 -11.67
C VAL A 184 7.66 1.86 -12.69
N SER A 185 8.67 1.28 -13.36
CA SER A 185 8.47 0.20 -14.32
C SER A 185 7.82 -1.02 -13.66
N GLY A 186 6.85 -1.62 -14.35
CA GLY A 186 6.08 -2.76 -13.87
C GLY A 186 6.92 -3.97 -13.52
N ARG A 187 8.01 -4.21 -14.24
CA ARG A 187 8.91 -5.35 -14.03
C ARG A 187 9.42 -5.47 -12.58
N HIS A 188 9.48 -4.36 -11.83
CA HIS A 188 9.93 -4.36 -10.44
C HIS A 188 8.89 -4.94 -9.47
N PHE A 189 7.66 -5.23 -9.92
CA PHE A 189 6.57 -5.77 -9.11
C PHE A 189 6.28 -7.24 -9.37
N PHE A 190 6.98 -7.86 -10.31
CA PHE A 190 6.80 -9.26 -10.73
C PHE A 190 8.01 -10.12 -10.38
N GLN A 191 8.55 -9.96 -9.18
CA GLN A 191 9.70 -10.73 -8.71
C GLN A 191 9.40 -12.23 -8.67
N GLY A 192 10.35 -13.02 -9.20
CA GLY A 192 10.22 -14.48 -9.24
C GLY A 192 9.35 -15.04 -10.37
N LEU A 193 8.76 -14.17 -11.19
CA LEU A 193 8.07 -14.56 -12.42
C LEU A 193 9.02 -14.52 -13.62
N ASP A 194 8.57 -15.10 -14.74
CA ASP A 194 9.33 -15.12 -15.98
C ASP A 194 9.64 -13.69 -16.45
N ALA A 195 10.92 -13.37 -16.56
CA ALA A 195 11.40 -12.07 -17.01
C ALA A 195 10.99 -11.74 -18.47
N THR A 196 10.60 -12.74 -19.25
CA THR A 196 10.12 -12.58 -20.64
C THR A 196 8.62 -12.31 -20.71
N TRP A 197 7.90 -12.37 -19.58
CA TRP A 197 6.47 -12.09 -19.57
C TRP A 197 6.19 -10.65 -20.01
N GLN A 198 5.62 -10.52 -21.18
CA GLN A 198 5.44 -9.23 -21.86
C GLN A 198 4.67 -8.22 -21.01
N HIS A 199 3.59 -8.65 -20.36
CA HIS A 199 2.76 -7.79 -19.51
C HIS A 199 3.57 -7.07 -18.41
N ALA A 200 4.57 -7.74 -17.81
CA ALA A 200 5.42 -7.11 -16.79
C ALA A 200 6.25 -5.95 -17.35
N ASN A 201 6.57 -6.00 -18.65
CA ASN A 201 7.32 -4.97 -19.36
C ASN A 201 6.45 -3.89 -20.01
N GLU A 202 5.13 -3.98 -19.86
CA GLU A 202 4.14 -3.06 -20.42
C GLU A 202 3.41 -2.26 -19.35
N CYS A 203 3.68 -2.54 -18.07
CA CYS A 203 3.02 -1.87 -16.95
C CYS A 203 3.88 -0.76 -16.33
N LEU A 204 3.21 0.29 -15.85
CA LEU A 204 3.78 1.37 -15.03
C LEU A 204 2.92 1.63 -13.79
N ARG A 205 3.61 2.07 -12.70
CA ARG A 205 2.95 2.60 -11.51
C ARG A 205 3.22 4.08 -11.39
#